data_71ce47ae5fb2e0417f6027e245587070
#
_entry.id   71ce47ae5fb2e0417f6027e245587070
#
_cell.length_a   1.000
_cell.length_b   1.000
_cell.length_c   1.000
_cell.angle_alpha   90.00
_cell.angle_beta   90.00
_cell.angle_gamma   90.00
#
_symmetry.space_group_name_H-M   'P 1'
#
loop_
_entity.id
_entity.type
_entity.pdbx_description
1 polymer ?
#
loop_
_entity_poly.entity_id
_entity_poly.type
_entity_poly.pdbx_seq_one_letter_code
_entity_poly.pdbx_strand_id
1 'polypeptide(L)'
;MSISTGTSATPVIASAWPDPEVPGVSLPDALLGVAAERPGQAAVTDAASGQTLSYGELADGVRRVAAGLAANGLRAGDTFAILAPNSPEWLVACFGAMAAGGAVTGLNPMCTPGEVAAQLADSGARFLLADPAVLPTARAAAEQVAARGADNRNPVIVTRNAERGTLGFGDLMAHGAAVPRGPVDPAALALLPYSSGTTGRAKGVMLSHRAVLTNLVQSLTLMPTGPAARVLAVAPFFHAVGLIVLAGRALLGGATLVTLPRFEVPGFLAALQDHRITQTVVVPPIVAALARHPAVSEYDLSSLEWLGCGAAPLDAGLQQACAERIGCPVGQGYGMTEVTAGLALWPEGTGVVPGSSGRLLPGARARIVEPERHADVAPGETGELWVRTPSVMDGYLGNPAATAATIDSEGWLHTGDIARFSADGDLFITDRVKELIKVNGFQVAPAELEAVLCGHPRVAAAAVVPVPDERAGERPRAFVVLTEGGRAGAGTAAELIGYVAERVAPYKRITEVEFTDSIPVSPSGKILRRLLRDS
;
A
#
# COMPACT_ATOMS: atom_id res chain seq x y z
N MET A 1 27.98 25.83 42.63
CA MET A 1 28.16 25.23 41.32
C MET A 1 26.86 24.52 40.95
N SER A 2 25.98 25.19 40.18
CA SER A 2 24.72 24.62 39.70
C SER A 2 25.03 23.83 38.43
N ILE A 3 24.85 22.54 38.49
CA ILE A 3 24.91 21.69 37.30
C ILE A 3 23.57 21.87 36.56
N SER A 4 23.60 22.68 35.50
CA SER A 4 22.52 22.74 34.51
C SER A 4 22.52 21.44 33.74
N THR A 5 21.58 20.56 34.05
CA THR A 5 21.26 19.41 33.19
C THR A 5 20.51 19.95 31.98
N GLY A 6 21.27 20.36 30.96
CA GLY A 6 20.71 20.61 29.65
C GLY A 6 20.15 19.29 29.11
N THR A 7 18.83 19.21 28.97
CA THR A 7 18.16 18.17 28.19
C THR A 7 18.63 18.34 26.75
N SER A 8 19.58 17.51 26.35
CA SER A 8 19.96 17.35 24.94
C SER A 8 18.71 16.80 24.22
N ALA A 9 17.96 17.70 23.60
CA ALA A 9 16.86 17.26 22.70
C ALA A 9 17.49 16.38 21.65
N THR A 10 17.05 15.13 21.57
CA THR A 10 17.46 14.20 20.49
C THR A 10 17.10 14.86 19.16
N PRO A 11 18.02 14.93 18.20
CA PRO A 11 17.76 15.67 16.97
C PRO A 11 16.64 15.02 16.18
N VAL A 12 15.65 15.82 15.77
CA VAL A 12 14.66 15.43 14.78
C VAL A 12 15.40 15.07 13.51
N ILE A 13 15.17 13.86 13.01
CA ILE A 13 15.74 13.36 11.76
C ILE A 13 14.91 13.97 10.63
N ALA A 14 15.53 14.80 9.79
CA ALA A 14 14.87 15.43 8.66
C ALA A 14 15.30 14.74 7.35
N SER A 15 14.44 14.84 6.34
CA SER A 15 14.80 14.46 4.97
C SER A 15 16.05 15.25 4.53
N ALA A 16 16.92 14.61 3.77
CA ALA A 16 18.09 15.24 3.15
C ALA A 16 17.73 16.10 1.93
N TRP A 17 16.53 15.98 1.40
CA TRP A 17 16.03 16.73 0.26
C TRP A 17 15.20 17.93 0.71
N PRO A 18 15.20 19.02 -0.08
CA PRO A 18 14.39 20.21 0.22
C PRO A 18 12.89 19.88 0.24
N ASP A 19 12.12 20.73 0.90
CA ASP A 19 10.65 20.63 0.89
C ASP A 19 10.14 20.69 -0.57
N PRO A 20 9.16 19.84 -0.93
CA PRO A 20 8.68 19.75 -2.30
C PRO A 20 7.85 21.00 -2.69
N GLU A 21 8.07 21.50 -3.89
CA GLU A 21 7.17 22.48 -4.50
C GLU A 21 5.96 21.75 -5.10
N VAL A 22 4.82 21.84 -4.42
CA VAL A 22 3.60 21.16 -4.82
C VAL A 22 2.68 22.11 -5.55
N PRO A 23 2.24 21.82 -6.79
CA PRO A 23 1.28 22.65 -7.50
C PRO A 23 -0.03 22.84 -6.70
N GLY A 24 -0.55 24.05 -6.68
CA GLY A 24 -1.81 24.40 -6.00
C GLY A 24 -3.05 23.99 -6.82
N VAL A 25 -3.07 22.79 -7.39
CA VAL A 25 -4.15 22.25 -8.23
C VAL A 25 -4.69 20.95 -7.65
N SER A 26 -5.85 20.51 -8.13
CA SER A 26 -6.38 19.19 -7.78
C SER A 26 -5.62 18.06 -8.50
N LEU A 27 -5.74 16.84 -8.00
CA LEU A 27 -5.11 15.68 -8.62
C LEU A 27 -5.60 15.42 -10.06
N PRO A 28 -6.91 15.49 -10.40
CA PRO A 28 -7.34 15.41 -11.79
C PRO A 28 -6.81 16.56 -12.66
N ASP A 29 -6.73 17.81 -12.15
CA ASP A 29 -6.17 18.91 -12.92
C ASP A 29 -4.69 18.72 -13.23
N ALA A 30 -3.91 18.18 -12.29
CA ALA A 30 -2.52 17.83 -12.52
C ALA A 30 -2.38 16.76 -13.64
N LEU A 31 -3.21 15.72 -13.61
CA LEU A 31 -3.26 14.70 -14.69
C LEU A 31 -3.64 15.31 -16.04
N LEU A 32 -4.66 16.17 -16.06
CA LEU A 32 -5.10 16.84 -17.29
C LEU A 32 -4.01 17.76 -17.85
N GLY A 33 -3.19 18.36 -16.99
CA GLY A 33 -2.00 19.12 -17.40
C GLY A 33 -0.99 18.25 -18.15
N VAL A 34 -0.62 17.10 -17.59
CA VAL A 34 0.27 16.14 -18.26
C VAL A 34 -0.32 15.64 -19.58
N ALA A 35 -1.63 15.35 -19.61
CA ALA A 35 -2.31 14.91 -20.81
C ALA A 35 -2.33 15.96 -21.93
N ALA A 36 -2.41 17.24 -21.58
CA ALA A 36 -2.35 18.33 -22.55
C ALA A 36 -0.96 18.46 -23.21
N GLU A 37 0.10 18.15 -22.47
CA GLU A 37 1.48 18.16 -22.99
C GLU A 37 1.79 16.95 -23.90
N ARG A 38 1.11 15.81 -23.69
CA ARG A 38 1.43 14.51 -24.29
C ARG A 38 0.21 13.76 -24.83
N PRO A 39 -0.71 14.40 -25.58
CA PRO A 39 -2.02 13.82 -25.89
C PRO A 39 -1.94 12.49 -26.66
N GLY A 40 -0.95 12.32 -27.51
CA GLY A 40 -0.79 11.12 -28.34
C GLY A 40 0.02 9.98 -27.70
N GLN A 41 0.64 10.20 -26.53
CA GLN A 41 1.42 9.17 -25.86
C GLN A 41 0.49 8.17 -25.16
N ALA A 42 0.87 6.89 -25.15
CA ALA A 42 0.16 5.86 -24.39
C ALA A 42 0.21 6.18 -22.89
N ALA A 43 -0.96 6.31 -22.26
CA ALA A 43 -1.10 6.54 -20.82
C ALA A 43 -1.32 5.23 -20.07
N VAL A 44 -2.27 4.41 -20.52
CA VAL A 44 -2.65 3.17 -19.86
C VAL A 44 -2.86 2.07 -20.89
N THR A 45 -2.25 0.92 -20.67
CA THR A 45 -2.47 -0.31 -21.45
C THR A 45 -2.98 -1.41 -20.52
N ASP A 46 -4.04 -2.09 -20.91
CA ASP A 46 -4.49 -3.30 -20.21
C ASP A 46 -3.77 -4.52 -20.79
N ALA A 47 -2.95 -5.18 -19.98
CA ALA A 47 -2.18 -6.34 -20.40
C ALA A 47 -3.07 -7.54 -20.82
N ALA A 48 -4.28 -7.65 -20.28
CA ALA A 48 -5.17 -8.77 -20.57
C ALA A 48 -5.89 -8.63 -21.92
N SER A 49 -6.34 -7.42 -22.27
CA SER A 49 -7.08 -7.15 -23.51
C SER A 49 -6.23 -6.52 -24.62
N GLY A 50 -5.06 -5.96 -24.28
CA GLY A 50 -4.23 -5.16 -25.18
C GLY A 50 -4.79 -3.76 -25.46
N GLN A 51 -5.93 -3.39 -24.85
CA GLN A 51 -6.51 -2.06 -25.03
C GLN A 51 -5.56 -0.99 -24.47
N THR A 52 -5.30 0.04 -25.26
CA THR A 52 -4.46 1.17 -24.86
C THR A 52 -5.25 2.46 -24.97
N LEU A 53 -5.16 3.29 -23.94
CA LEU A 53 -5.62 4.67 -23.93
C LEU A 53 -4.40 5.61 -24.01
N SER A 54 -4.42 6.55 -24.95
CA SER A 54 -3.49 7.68 -24.94
C SER A 54 -3.83 8.64 -23.78
N TYR A 55 -2.92 9.54 -23.44
CA TYR A 55 -3.19 10.60 -22.46
C TYR A 55 -4.37 11.49 -22.87
N GLY A 56 -4.52 11.78 -24.17
CA GLY A 56 -5.66 12.52 -24.69
C GLY A 56 -6.99 11.79 -24.51
N GLU A 57 -7.03 10.49 -24.80
CA GLU A 57 -8.22 9.66 -24.61
C GLU A 57 -8.55 9.45 -23.13
N LEU A 58 -7.54 9.27 -22.27
CA LEU A 58 -7.72 9.25 -20.82
C LEU A 58 -8.33 10.55 -20.31
N ALA A 59 -7.80 11.70 -20.74
CA ALA A 59 -8.31 13.02 -20.34
C ALA A 59 -9.74 13.27 -20.84
N ASP A 60 -10.07 12.87 -22.08
CA ASP A 60 -11.43 12.95 -22.59
C ASP A 60 -12.39 12.07 -21.79
N GLY A 61 -11.99 10.83 -21.50
CA GLY A 61 -12.75 9.91 -20.67
C GLY A 61 -13.03 10.47 -19.27
N VAL A 62 -12.00 11.02 -18.61
CA VAL A 62 -12.13 11.67 -17.30
C VAL A 62 -13.16 12.80 -17.34
N ARG A 63 -13.10 13.70 -18.35
CA ARG A 63 -14.05 14.81 -18.50
C ARG A 63 -15.48 14.32 -18.76
N ARG A 64 -15.66 13.32 -19.62
CA ARG A 64 -16.97 12.73 -19.93
C ARG A 64 -17.59 12.05 -18.71
N VAL A 65 -16.83 11.25 -17.97
CA VAL A 65 -17.31 10.63 -16.74
C VAL A 65 -17.66 11.69 -15.69
N ALA A 66 -16.85 12.74 -15.54
CA ALA A 66 -17.18 13.85 -14.64
C ALA A 66 -18.50 14.53 -14.99
N ALA A 67 -18.72 14.83 -16.27
CA ALA A 67 -19.97 15.42 -16.76
C ALA A 67 -21.15 14.46 -16.54
N GLY A 68 -20.99 13.17 -16.88
CA GLY A 68 -22.01 12.15 -16.71
C GLY A 68 -22.40 11.95 -15.25
N LEU A 69 -21.44 11.87 -14.33
CA LEU A 69 -21.69 11.73 -12.91
C LEU A 69 -22.43 12.96 -12.34
N ALA A 70 -22.01 14.17 -12.72
CA ALA A 70 -22.69 15.40 -12.31
C ALA A 70 -24.12 15.47 -12.84
N ALA A 71 -24.37 15.08 -14.11
CA ALA A 71 -25.71 15.01 -14.70
C ALA A 71 -26.60 13.99 -13.99
N ASN A 72 -26.03 12.90 -13.46
CA ASN A 72 -26.72 11.88 -12.65
C ASN A 72 -26.75 12.21 -11.15
N GLY A 73 -26.38 13.41 -10.74
CA GLY A 73 -26.59 13.94 -9.41
C GLY A 73 -25.44 13.75 -8.42
N LEU A 74 -24.23 13.38 -8.85
CA LEU A 74 -23.03 13.46 -8.02
C LEU A 74 -22.75 14.93 -7.69
N ARG A 75 -22.49 15.22 -6.43
CA ARG A 75 -22.20 16.56 -5.92
C ARG A 75 -20.79 16.59 -5.30
N ALA A 76 -20.24 17.79 -5.17
CA ALA A 76 -18.97 17.96 -4.46
C ALA A 76 -19.10 17.45 -3.02
N GLY A 77 -18.12 16.65 -2.60
CA GLY A 77 -18.10 15.97 -1.30
C GLY A 77 -18.86 14.64 -1.25
N ASP A 78 -19.61 14.25 -2.29
CA ASP A 78 -20.16 12.90 -2.38
C ASP A 78 -19.03 11.88 -2.59
N THR A 79 -19.24 10.64 -2.12
CA THR A 79 -18.28 9.53 -2.32
C THR A 79 -18.72 8.65 -3.49
N PHE A 80 -17.76 8.31 -4.35
CA PHE A 80 -17.86 7.34 -5.45
C PHE A 80 -17.07 6.09 -5.08
N ALA A 81 -17.72 4.94 -5.03
CA ALA A 81 -17.11 3.66 -4.71
C ALA A 81 -16.75 2.88 -5.99
N ILE A 82 -15.64 2.12 -5.96
CA ILE A 82 -15.21 1.26 -7.07
C ILE A 82 -14.95 -0.15 -6.54
N LEU A 83 -15.71 -1.12 -7.03
CA LEU A 83 -15.57 -2.56 -6.76
C LEU A 83 -15.20 -3.27 -8.07
N ALA A 84 -13.93 -3.19 -8.43
CA ALA A 84 -13.42 -3.72 -9.70
C ALA A 84 -11.92 -4.06 -9.59
N PRO A 85 -11.40 -5.00 -10.39
CA PRO A 85 -9.97 -5.21 -10.55
C PRO A 85 -9.31 -4.04 -11.28
N ASN A 86 -7.98 -4.01 -11.31
CA ASN A 86 -7.22 -3.01 -12.04
C ASN A 86 -7.59 -2.99 -13.52
N SER A 87 -7.93 -1.82 -14.05
CA SER A 87 -8.27 -1.63 -15.46
C SER A 87 -8.14 -0.15 -15.86
N PRO A 88 -8.05 0.18 -17.16
CA PRO A 88 -8.13 1.56 -17.63
C PRO A 88 -9.43 2.27 -17.21
N GLU A 89 -10.57 1.56 -17.24
CA GLU A 89 -11.87 2.09 -16.83
C GLU A 89 -11.89 2.48 -15.34
N TRP A 90 -11.20 1.71 -14.49
CA TRP A 90 -11.05 2.04 -13.08
C TRP A 90 -10.45 3.44 -12.88
N LEU A 91 -9.40 3.74 -13.64
CA LEU A 91 -8.71 5.03 -13.57
C LEU A 91 -9.56 6.17 -14.15
N VAL A 92 -10.20 5.94 -15.30
CA VAL A 92 -11.12 6.92 -15.91
C VAL A 92 -12.25 7.26 -14.93
N ALA A 93 -12.84 6.25 -14.26
CA ALA A 93 -13.88 6.46 -13.27
C ALA A 93 -13.37 7.20 -12.03
N CYS A 94 -12.20 6.81 -11.52
CA CYS A 94 -11.58 7.42 -10.35
C CYS A 94 -11.30 8.91 -10.56
N PHE A 95 -10.55 9.24 -11.59
CA PHE A 95 -10.23 10.64 -11.90
C PHE A 95 -11.45 11.42 -12.35
N GLY A 96 -12.41 10.78 -13.02
CA GLY A 96 -13.68 11.40 -13.42
C GLY A 96 -14.54 11.78 -12.22
N ALA A 97 -14.66 10.91 -11.23
CA ALA A 97 -15.38 11.21 -10.00
C ALA A 97 -14.72 12.36 -9.21
N MET A 98 -13.38 12.35 -9.11
CA MET A 98 -12.62 13.44 -8.51
C MET A 98 -12.77 14.76 -9.28
N ALA A 99 -12.76 14.73 -10.61
CA ALA A 99 -12.97 15.91 -11.45
C ALA A 99 -14.40 16.49 -11.33
N ALA A 100 -15.39 15.66 -10.97
CA ALA A 100 -16.74 16.10 -10.62
C ALA A 100 -16.83 16.66 -9.19
N GLY A 101 -15.74 16.67 -8.42
CA GLY A 101 -15.67 17.13 -7.03
C GLY A 101 -16.05 16.08 -5.99
N GLY A 102 -16.15 14.81 -6.38
CA GLY A 102 -16.37 13.69 -5.48
C GLY A 102 -15.08 13.11 -4.89
N ALA A 103 -15.17 12.40 -3.77
CA ALA A 103 -14.12 11.57 -3.24
C ALA A 103 -14.25 10.14 -3.76
N VAL A 104 -13.15 9.38 -3.81
CA VAL A 104 -13.17 7.99 -4.29
C VAL A 104 -12.75 7.02 -3.22
N THR A 105 -13.52 5.94 -3.04
CA THR A 105 -13.16 4.79 -2.20
C THR A 105 -13.08 3.51 -3.04
N GLY A 106 -11.93 2.84 -2.99
CA GLY A 106 -11.75 1.53 -3.62
C GLY A 106 -12.18 0.40 -2.69
N LEU A 107 -12.85 -0.60 -3.24
CA LEU A 107 -13.28 -1.82 -2.55
C LEU A 107 -12.53 -3.02 -3.12
N ASN A 108 -12.16 -3.95 -2.24
CA ASN A 108 -11.57 -5.21 -2.69
C ASN A 108 -12.63 -6.10 -3.35
N PRO A 109 -12.45 -6.51 -4.61
CA PRO A 109 -13.39 -7.39 -5.31
C PRO A 109 -13.62 -8.76 -4.65
N MET A 110 -12.73 -9.15 -3.74
CA MET A 110 -12.85 -10.40 -2.97
C MET A 110 -13.73 -10.25 -1.70
N CYS A 111 -14.18 -9.04 -1.37
CA CYS A 111 -15.02 -8.80 -0.20
C CYS A 111 -16.38 -9.48 -0.32
N THR A 112 -16.90 -9.92 0.81
CA THR A 112 -18.28 -10.40 0.94
C THR A 112 -19.29 -9.24 0.79
N PRO A 113 -20.56 -9.52 0.43
CA PRO A 113 -21.58 -8.47 0.38
C PRO A 113 -21.71 -7.67 1.68
N GLY A 114 -21.53 -8.30 2.83
CA GLY A 114 -21.58 -7.64 4.13
C GLY A 114 -20.45 -6.65 4.38
N GLU A 115 -19.22 -6.99 3.96
CA GLU A 115 -18.06 -6.11 4.03
C GLU A 115 -18.19 -4.92 3.08
N VAL A 116 -18.64 -5.18 1.85
CA VAL A 116 -18.93 -4.11 0.87
C VAL A 116 -20.01 -3.18 1.40
N ALA A 117 -21.12 -3.72 1.95
CA ALA A 117 -22.21 -2.93 2.53
C ALA A 117 -21.74 -2.08 3.73
N ALA A 118 -20.83 -2.62 4.55
CA ALA A 118 -20.26 -1.88 5.67
C ALA A 118 -19.45 -0.67 5.20
N GLN A 119 -18.57 -0.85 4.20
CA GLN A 119 -17.76 0.25 3.67
C GLN A 119 -18.61 1.28 2.89
N LEU A 120 -19.60 0.84 2.12
CA LEU A 120 -20.54 1.74 1.43
C LEU A 120 -21.33 2.61 2.41
N ALA A 121 -21.83 2.03 3.51
CA ALA A 121 -22.57 2.75 4.53
C ALA A 121 -21.68 3.73 5.31
N ASP A 122 -20.47 3.31 5.69
CA ASP A 122 -19.51 4.15 6.42
C ASP A 122 -19.02 5.33 5.58
N SER A 123 -18.69 5.08 4.30
CA SER A 123 -18.22 6.11 3.35
C SER A 123 -19.33 7.00 2.82
N GLY A 124 -20.60 6.67 3.02
CA GLY A 124 -21.74 7.37 2.44
C GLY A 124 -21.77 7.36 0.91
N ALA A 125 -21.21 6.30 0.28
CA ALA A 125 -21.08 6.23 -1.16
C ALA A 125 -22.40 6.39 -1.91
N ARG A 126 -22.45 7.35 -2.83
CA ARG A 126 -23.63 7.66 -3.67
C ARG A 126 -23.67 6.85 -4.95
N PHE A 127 -22.53 6.44 -5.45
CA PHE A 127 -22.35 5.65 -6.65
C PHE A 127 -21.42 4.49 -6.35
N LEU A 128 -21.62 3.38 -7.05
CA LEU A 128 -20.80 2.17 -6.98
C LEU A 128 -20.52 1.66 -8.40
N LEU A 129 -19.31 1.87 -8.90
CA LEU A 129 -18.86 1.15 -10.09
C LEU A 129 -18.56 -0.30 -9.71
N ALA A 130 -19.20 -1.24 -10.39
CA ALA A 130 -19.01 -2.67 -10.18
C ALA A 130 -18.59 -3.37 -11.48
N ASP A 131 -17.50 -4.14 -11.42
CA ASP A 131 -17.14 -5.06 -12.50
C ASP A 131 -18.25 -6.12 -12.66
N PRO A 132 -18.55 -6.56 -13.89
CA PRO A 132 -19.58 -7.58 -14.14
C PRO A 132 -19.43 -8.86 -13.30
N ALA A 133 -18.20 -9.30 -13.04
CA ALA A 133 -17.93 -10.51 -12.27
C ALA A 133 -18.37 -10.39 -10.79
N VAL A 134 -18.41 -9.18 -10.24
CA VAL A 134 -18.79 -8.90 -8.85
C VAL A 134 -20.14 -8.18 -8.70
N LEU A 135 -20.88 -8.04 -9.78
CA LEU A 135 -22.19 -7.38 -9.77
C LEU A 135 -23.21 -8.03 -8.80
N PRO A 136 -23.28 -9.36 -8.65
CA PRO A 136 -24.14 -9.97 -7.63
C PRO A 136 -23.79 -9.51 -6.22
N THR A 137 -22.51 -9.42 -5.89
CA THR A 137 -22.01 -8.89 -4.60
C THR A 137 -22.40 -7.42 -4.41
N ALA A 138 -22.24 -6.59 -5.45
CA ALA A 138 -22.59 -5.17 -5.43
C ALA A 138 -24.09 -4.96 -5.19
N ARG A 139 -24.97 -5.71 -5.84
CA ARG A 139 -26.43 -5.66 -5.67
C ARG A 139 -26.84 -6.07 -4.26
N ALA A 140 -26.32 -7.21 -3.77
CA ALA A 140 -26.63 -7.68 -2.41
C ALA A 140 -26.14 -6.71 -1.34
N ALA A 141 -24.98 -6.05 -1.55
CA ALA A 141 -24.47 -5.02 -0.66
C ALA A 141 -25.37 -3.77 -0.68
N ALA A 142 -25.77 -3.30 -1.85
CA ALA A 142 -26.68 -2.14 -1.98
C ALA A 142 -28.03 -2.38 -1.28
N GLU A 143 -28.60 -3.57 -1.41
CA GLU A 143 -29.83 -3.97 -0.69
C GLU A 143 -29.63 -3.92 0.83
N GLN A 144 -28.49 -4.40 1.34
CA GLN A 144 -28.15 -4.33 2.76
C GLN A 144 -27.98 -2.89 3.25
N VAL A 145 -27.43 -1.99 2.43
CA VAL A 145 -27.33 -0.55 2.76
C VAL A 145 -28.72 0.05 2.86
N ALA A 146 -29.57 -0.21 1.87
CA ALA A 146 -30.96 0.29 1.87
C ALA A 146 -31.77 -0.19 3.09
N ALA A 147 -31.55 -1.43 3.52
CA ALA A 147 -32.23 -2.00 4.70
C ALA A 147 -31.82 -1.37 6.04
N ARG A 148 -30.71 -0.60 6.11
CA ARG A 148 -30.23 0.06 7.34
C ARG A 148 -30.98 1.35 7.71
N GLY A 149 -31.90 1.84 6.87
CA GLY A 149 -32.78 2.98 7.16
C GLY A 149 -32.59 4.20 6.27
N ALA A 150 -33.43 5.24 6.51
CA ALA A 150 -33.61 6.39 5.61
C ALA A 150 -32.39 7.30 5.42
N ASP A 151 -31.43 7.28 6.33
CA ASP A 151 -30.18 8.05 6.22
C ASP A 151 -29.15 7.40 5.28
N ASN A 152 -29.30 6.09 5.00
CA ASN A 152 -28.43 5.34 4.09
C ASN A 152 -29.09 5.28 2.69
N ARG A 153 -28.70 6.20 1.83
CA ARG A 153 -29.16 6.20 0.43
C ARG A 153 -28.55 5.03 -0.31
N ASN A 154 -29.39 4.28 -1.02
CA ASN A 154 -28.94 3.20 -1.89
C ASN A 154 -28.02 3.77 -2.98
N PRO A 155 -26.77 3.30 -3.14
CA PRO A 155 -25.88 3.80 -4.17
C PRO A 155 -26.41 3.46 -5.57
N VAL A 156 -26.22 4.36 -6.52
CA VAL A 156 -26.46 4.08 -7.94
C VAL A 156 -25.36 3.15 -8.43
N ILE A 157 -25.73 1.93 -8.84
CA ILE A 157 -24.77 0.96 -9.37
C ILE A 157 -24.47 1.32 -10.83
N VAL A 158 -23.18 1.48 -11.12
CA VAL A 158 -22.65 1.69 -12.47
C VAL A 158 -21.99 0.39 -12.92
N THR A 159 -22.27 -0.04 -14.16
CA THR A 159 -21.69 -1.25 -14.75
C THR A 159 -21.16 -0.95 -16.15
N ARG A 160 -20.27 -1.78 -16.68
CA ARG A 160 -19.69 -1.59 -18.03
C ARG A 160 -20.80 -1.42 -19.09
N ASN A 161 -21.78 -2.30 -19.09
CA ASN A 161 -22.98 -2.22 -19.94
C ASN A 161 -24.19 -2.03 -19.03
N ALA A 162 -25.14 -1.18 -19.42
CA ALA A 162 -26.36 -0.99 -18.65
C ALA A 162 -27.12 -2.30 -18.49
N GLU A 163 -27.47 -2.64 -17.25
CA GLU A 163 -28.31 -3.76 -16.89
C GLU A 163 -29.56 -3.26 -16.15
N ARG A 164 -30.52 -4.15 -15.93
CA ARG A 164 -31.75 -3.76 -15.19
C ARG A 164 -31.39 -3.18 -13.82
N GLY A 165 -31.75 -1.92 -13.61
CA GLY A 165 -31.50 -1.19 -12.34
C GLY A 165 -30.06 -0.71 -12.17
N THR A 166 -29.27 -0.65 -13.23
CA THR A 166 -27.93 -0.06 -13.23
C THR A 166 -27.80 1.04 -14.26
N LEU A 167 -26.81 1.90 -14.10
CA LEU A 167 -26.38 2.92 -15.07
C LEU A 167 -25.18 2.33 -15.85
N GLY A 168 -25.21 2.43 -17.18
CA GLY A 168 -24.08 2.01 -18.00
C GLY A 168 -22.90 2.97 -17.92
N PHE A 169 -21.69 2.46 -17.87
CA PHE A 169 -20.49 3.31 -17.94
C PHE A 169 -20.44 4.08 -19.28
N GLY A 170 -20.91 3.43 -20.38
CA GLY A 170 -21.11 4.05 -21.67
C GLY A 170 -22.09 5.23 -21.64
N ASP A 171 -23.12 5.16 -20.80
CA ASP A 171 -24.10 6.26 -20.64
C ASP A 171 -23.46 7.48 -19.96
N LEU A 172 -22.56 7.24 -18.98
CA LEU A 172 -21.76 8.33 -18.41
C LEU A 172 -20.85 8.97 -19.46
N MET A 173 -20.22 8.14 -20.30
CA MET A 173 -19.33 8.59 -21.36
C MET A 173 -20.06 9.29 -22.53
N ALA A 174 -21.37 9.11 -22.66
CA ALA A 174 -22.17 9.76 -23.70
C ALA A 174 -22.38 11.27 -23.46
N HIS A 175 -22.15 11.75 -22.25
CA HIS A 175 -22.21 13.18 -21.93
C HIS A 175 -21.02 13.93 -22.55
N GLY A 176 -21.24 15.20 -22.94
CA GLY A 176 -20.18 16.04 -23.50
C GLY A 176 -19.03 16.25 -22.51
N ALA A 177 -17.83 16.49 -23.03
CA ALA A 177 -16.61 16.64 -22.22
C ALA A 177 -16.50 17.96 -21.41
N ALA A 178 -17.58 18.74 -21.32
CA ALA A 178 -17.61 19.96 -20.50
C ALA A 178 -17.71 19.57 -19.03
N VAL A 179 -16.65 19.77 -18.25
CA VAL A 179 -16.67 19.61 -16.79
C VAL A 179 -17.63 20.66 -16.21
N PRO A 180 -18.66 20.25 -15.46
CA PRO A 180 -19.75 21.14 -15.06
C PRO A 180 -19.38 22.21 -14.02
N ARG A 181 -18.16 22.18 -13.50
CA ARG A 181 -17.72 23.00 -12.36
C ARG A 181 -16.35 23.63 -12.62
N GLY A 182 -16.07 24.71 -11.90
CA GLY A 182 -14.74 25.31 -11.82
C GLY A 182 -13.71 24.37 -11.16
N PRO A 183 -12.47 24.86 -10.96
CA PRO A 183 -11.38 24.05 -10.36
C PRO A 183 -11.80 23.41 -9.04
N VAL A 184 -11.41 22.16 -8.85
CA VAL A 184 -11.64 21.43 -7.58
C VAL A 184 -10.64 21.96 -6.54
N ASP A 185 -11.12 22.26 -5.33
CA ASP A 185 -10.26 22.72 -4.23
C ASP A 185 -9.20 21.64 -3.90
N PRO A 186 -7.90 21.97 -3.93
CA PRO A 186 -6.85 21.05 -3.53
C PRO A 186 -6.96 20.53 -2.09
N ALA A 187 -7.65 21.25 -1.21
CA ALA A 187 -7.92 20.83 0.17
C ALA A 187 -9.13 19.90 0.29
N ALA A 188 -9.94 19.74 -0.77
CA ALA A 188 -11.06 18.81 -0.74
C ALA A 188 -10.59 17.36 -0.64
N LEU A 189 -11.46 16.50 -0.05
CA LEU A 189 -11.24 15.06 0.01
C LEU A 189 -11.17 14.46 -1.40
N ALA A 190 -10.06 13.78 -1.71
CA ALA A 190 -9.84 13.10 -2.98
C ALA A 190 -10.05 11.59 -2.87
N LEU A 191 -9.42 10.99 -1.89
CA LEU A 191 -9.42 9.55 -1.70
C LEU A 191 -9.83 9.18 -0.27
N LEU A 192 -10.56 8.09 -0.15
CA LEU A 192 -11.00 7.51 1.10
C LEU A 192 -10.65 6.00 1.13
N PRO A 193 -9.34 5.64 1.14
CA PRO A 193 -8.94 4.26 1.30
C PRO A 193 -9.23 3.77 2.72
N TYR A 194 -9.51 2.46 2.85
CA TYR A 194 -9.74 1.84 4.15
C TYR A 194 -8.50 1.09 4.61
N SER A 195 -7.95 1.51 5.76
CA SER A 195 -6.85 0.80 6.41
C SER A 195 -7.39 -0.29 7.33
N SER A 196 -6.82 -1.49 7.23
CA SER A 196 -7.12 -2.62 8.12
C SER A 196 -6.43 -2.44 9.48
N GLY A 197 -6.71 -1.34 10.20
CA GLY A 197 -6.08 -1.08 11.49
C GLY A 197 -6.00 -2.33 12.39
N THR A 198 -5.00 -2.39 13.25
CA THR A 198 -4.72 -3.52 14.17
C THR A 198 -5.86 -3.78 15.19
N THR A 199 -6.93 -2.98 15.19
CA THR A 199 -8.03 -3.01 16.17
C THR A 199 -9.34 -3.62 15.66
N GLY A 200 -9.37 -4.21 14.47
CA GLY A 200 -10.49 -5.06 14.00
C GLY A 200 -11.39 -4.47 12.92
N ARG A 201 -11.87 -3.24 13.00
CA ARG A 201 -12.64 -2.62 11.91
C ARG A 201 -11.76 -1.73 11.05
N ALA A 202 -11.87 -1.88 9.72
CA ALA A 202 -11.22 -0.98 8.78
C ALA A 202 -11.73 0.45 8.99
N LYS A 203 -10.82 1.43 8.89
CA LYS A 203 -11.12 2.85 9.07
C LYS A 203 -10.90 3.58 7.75
N GLY A 204 -11.83 4.44 7.36
CA GLY A 204 -11.68 5.32 6.21
C GLY A 204 -10.65 6.41 6.50
N VAL A 205 -9.55 6.42 5.75
CA VAL A 205 -8.48 7.41 5.86
C VAL A 205 -8.77 8.56 4.90
N MET A 206 -8.95 9.76 5.41
CA MET A 206 -9.28 10.94 4.59
C MET A 206 -8.02 11.55 4.00
N LEU A 207 -7.90 11.51 2.67
CA LEU A 207 -6.77 12.05 1.91
C LEU A 207 -7.25 13.14 0.97
N SER A 208 -6.77 14.38 1.20
CA SER A 208 -7.05 15.51 0.31
C SER A 208 -6.27 15.40 -1.02
N HIS A 209 -6.73 16.10 -2.06
CA HIS A 209 -5.98 16.21 -3.32
C HIS A 209 -4.56 16.71 -3.09
N ARG A 210 -4.40 17.68 -2.19
CA ARG A 210 -3.08 18.22 -1.81
C ARG A 210 -2.19 17.15 -1.19
N ALA A 211 -2.69 16.35 -0.24
CA ALA A 211 -1.90 15.31 0.41
C ALA A 211 -1.42 14.27 -0.61
N VAL A 212 -2.31 13.83 -1.50
CA VAL A 212 -1.98 12.85 -2.55
C VAL A 212 -0.96 13.44 -3.54
N LEU A 213 -1.19 14.64 -4.04
CA LEU A 213 -0.26 15.29 -4.98
C LEU A 213 1.10 15.55 -4.33
N THR A 214 1.12 15.95 -3.06
CA THR A 214 2.36 16.11 -2.29
C THR A 214 3.16 14.80 -2.25
N ASN A 215 2.53 13.68 -1.90
CA ASN A 215 3.21 12.40 -1.82
C ASN A 215 3.75 11.93 -3.19
N LEU A 216 3.03 12.24 -4.26
CA LEU A 216 3.47 11.95 -5.62
C LEU A 216 4.69 12.78 -6.01
N VAL A 217 4.70 14.09 -5.74
CA VAL A 217 5.85 14.96 -6.00
C VAL A 217 7.05 14.53 -5.17
N GLN A 218 6.86 14.25 -3.87
CA GLN A 218 7.89 13.71 -2.98
C GLN A 218 8.53 12.43 -3.56
N SER A 219 7.68 11.49 -4.00
CA SER A 219 8.14 10.20 -4.54
C SER A 219 8.87 10.36 -5.88
N LEU A 220 8.38 11.21 -6.77
CA LEU A 220 9.00 11.50 -8.06
C LEU A 220 10.33 12.24 -7.92
N THR A 221 10.54 12.98 -6.82
CA THR A 221 11.82 13.63 -6.53
C THR A 221 12.92 12.61 -6.23
N LEU A 222 12.61 11.54 -5.48
CA LEU A 222 13.59 10.50 -5.13
C LEU A 222 13.75 9.45 -6.23
N MET A 223 12.65 9.09 -6.86
CA MET A 223 12.59 8.06 -7.89
C MET A 223 11.81 8.60 -9.09
N PRO A 224 12.45 9.35 -9.98
CA PRO A 224 11.82 9.89 -11.18
C PRO A 224 11.18 8.80 -12.04
N THR A 225 10.01 9.10 -12.56
CA THR A 225 9.30 8.23 -13.50
C THR A 225 8.92 9.08 -14.69
N GLY A 226 9.72 9.02 -15.74
CA GLY A 226 9.58 9.88 -16.91
C GLY A 226 8.81 9.23 -18.06
N PRO A 227 8.64 9.95 -19.18
CA PRO A 227 7.83 9.50 -20.33
C PRO A 227 8.29 8.22 -21.01
N ALA A 228 9.57 7.86 -20.87
CA ALA A 228 10.13 6.61 -21.42
C ALA A 228 9.79 5.39 -20.53
N ALA A 229 9.43 5.61 -19.28
CA ALA A 229 9.18 4.53 -18.34
C ALA A 229 7.88 3.77 -18.69
N ARG A 230 7.88 2.48 -18.42
CA ARG A 230 6.75 1.57 -18.54
C ARG A 230 6.55 0.88 -17.19
N VAL A 231 5.47 1.22 -16.52
CA VAL A 231 5.20 0.80 -15.13
C VAL A 231 4.14 -0.28 -15.11
N LEU A 232 4.43 -1.45 -14.53
CA LEU A 232 3.44 -2.51 -14.35
C LEU A 232 2.69 -2.34 -13.03
N ALA A 233 1.38 -2.20 -13.08
CA ALA A 233 0.49 -2.13 -11.92
C ALA A 233 -0.14 -3.49 -11.63
N VAL A 234 0.53 -4.30 -10.81
CA VAL A 234 0.02 -5.57 -10.27
C VAL A 234 -0.63 -5.38 -8.89
N ALA A 235 -0.16 -4.41 -8.10
CA ALA A 235 -0.79 -4.09 -6.83
C ALA A 235 -2.18 -3.47 -7.07
N PRO A 236 -3.20 -3.85 -6.25
CA PRO A 236 -4.58 -3.42 -6.47
C PRO A 236 -4.76 -1.90 -6.32
N PHE A 237 -5.57 -1.28 -7.18
CA PHE A 237 -5.89 0.15 -7.13
C PHE A 237 -6.76 0.56 -5.93
N PHE A 238 -7.42 -0.38 -5.28
CA PHE A 238 -8.12 -0.09 -4.02
C PHE A 238 -7.16 0.09 -2.82
N HIS A 239 -5.84 -0.14 -3.01
CA HIS A 239 -4.79 0.17 -2.05
C HIS A 239 -3.89 1.31 -2.52
N ALA A 240 -3.34 2.07 -1.56
CA ALA A 240 -2.47 3.22 -1.83
C ALA A 240 -1.25 2.86 -2.70
N VAL A 241 -0.66 1.67 -2.54
CA VAL A 241 0.47 1.21 -3.38
C VAL A 241 0.06 1.13 -4.84
N GLY A 242 -1.08 0.52 -5.15
CA GLY A 242 -1.56 0.39 -6.53
C GLY A 242 -1.94 1.73 -7.15
N LEU A 243 -2.79 2.49 -6.44
CA LEU A 243 -3.35 3.72 -6.99
C LEU A 243 -2.37 4.90 -6.96
N ILE A 244 -1.65 5.08 -5.85
CA ILE A 244 -0.78 6.25 -5.68
C ILE A 244 0.64 5.94 -6.15
N VAL A 245 1.27 4.88 -5.58
CA VAL A 245 2.68 4.60 -5.88
C VAL A 245 2.89 4.10 -7.31
N LEU A 246 1.99 3.29 -7.86
CA LEU A 246 2.11 2.80 -9.24
C LEU A 246 1.38 3.70 -10.24
N ALA A 247 0.04 3.79 -10.16
CA ALA A 247 -0.72 4.51 -11.17
C ALA A 247 -0.49 6.03 -11.10
N GLY A 248 -0.55 6.64 -9.92
CA GLY A 248 -0.37 8.08 -9.75
C GLY A 248 1.02 8.56 -10.20
N ARG A 249 2.09 7.87 -9.77
CA ARG A 249 3.45 8.23 -10.21
C ARG A 249 3.65 8.05 -11.72
N ALA A 250 3.18 6.92 -12.29
CA ALA A 250 3.29 6.70 -13.73
C ALA A 250 2.59 7.81 -14.52
N LEU A 251 1.33 8.10 -14.19
CA LEU A 251 0.52 9.05 -14.94
C LEU A 251 1.01 10.49 -14.78
N LEU A 252 1.40 10.92 -13.57
CA LEU A 252 1.94 12.26 -13.36
C LEU A 252 3.36 12.43 -13.87
N GLY A 253 4.14 11.36 -13.92
CA GLY A 253 5.46 11.35 -14.57
C GLY A 253 5.42 11.30 -16.10
N GLY A 254 4.26 11.14 -16.69
CA GLY A 254 4.08 11.03 -18.15
C GLY A 254 4.46 9.66 -18.71
N ALA A 255 4.60 8.63 -17.87
CA ALA A 255 4.94 7.26 -18.26
C ALA A 255 3.75 6.48 -18.82
N THR A 256 4.00 5.30 -19.38
CA THR A 256 2.95 4.34 -19.73
C THR A 256 2.71 3.39 -18.56
N LEU A 257 1.49 3.37 -18.04
CA LEU A 257 1.03 2.40 -17.06
C LEU A 257 0.49 1.15 -17.76
N VAL A 258 0.92 -0.03 -17.33
CA VAL A 258 0.36 -1.31 -17.80
C VAL A 258 -0.40 -1.93 -16.64
N THR A 259 -1.70 -2.19 -16.81
CA THR A 259 -2.55 -2.79 -15.77
C THR A 259 -2.56 -4.31 -15.89
N LEU A 260 -2.42 -4.98 -14.74
CA LEU A 260 -2.61 -6.41 -14.61
C LEU A 260 -3.71 -6.67 -13.58
N PRO A 261 -4.82 -7.35 -13.93
CA PRO A 261 -5.99 -7.48 -13.03
C PRO A 261 -5.71 -8.35 -11.81
N ARG A 262 -4.79 -9.32 -11.92
CA ARG A 262 -4.38 -10.22 -10.83
C ARG A 262 -2.96 -10.71 -11.04
N PHE A 263 -2.31 -11.12 -9.95
CA PHE A 263 -1.01 -11.75 -9.99
C PHE A 263 -1.14 -13.26 -10.23
N GLU A 264 -0.49 -13.73 -11.30
CA GLU A 264 -0.16 -15.13 -11.56
C GLU A 264 1.24 -15.15 -12.15
N VAL A 265 2.12 -16.06 -11.71
CA VAL A 265 3.54 -16.01 -12.10
C VAL A 265 3.73 -15.96 -13.62
N PRO A 266 3.14 -16.84 -14.44
CA PRO A 266 3.33 -16.78 -15.89
C PRO A 266 2.79 -15.48 -16.51
N GLY A 267 1.60 -15.04 -16.11
CA GLY A 267 0.99 -13.80 -16.62
C GLY A 267 1.77 -12.55 -16.24
N PHE A 268 2.34 -12.52 -15.03
CA PHE A 268 3.19 -11.43 -14.58
C PHE A 268 4.50 -11.36 -15.36
N LEU A 269 5.17 -12.50 -15.56
CA LEU A 269 6.41 -12.58 -16.33
C LEU A 269 6.20 -12.23 -17.80
N ALA A 270 5.12 -12.73 -18.41
CA ALA A 270 4.73 -12.36 -19.76
C ALA A 270 4.48 -10.84 -19.89
N ALA A 271 3.77 -10.23 -18.92
CA ALA A 271 3.54 -8.78 -18.93
C ALA A 271 4.86 -7.99 -18.82
N LEU A 272 5.81 -8.43 -17.99
CA LEU A 272 7.15 -7.79 -17.90
C LEU A 272 7.85 -7.80 -19.25
N GLN A 273 7.90 -8.95 -19.92
CA GLN A 273 8.55 -9.13 -21.22
C GLN A 273 7.82 -8.40 -22.36
N ASP A 274 6.53 -8.71 -22.56
CA ASP A 274 5.78 -8.31 -23.76
C ASP A 274 5.54 -6.79 -23.80
N HIS A 275 5.37 -6.19 -22.62
CA HIS A 275 5.22 -4.75 -22.50
C HIS A 275 6.54 -4.03 -22.20
N ARG A 276 7.70 -4.74 -22.18
CA ARG A 276 9.03 -4.18 -21.89
C ARG A 276 8.98 -3.27 -20.65
N ILE A 277 8.50 -3.80 -19.54
CA ILE A 277 8.34 -3.06 -18.30
C ILE A 277 9.71 -2.63 -17.77
N THR A 278 9.83 -1.37 -17.38
CA THR A 278 11.05 -0.83 -16.79
C THR A 278 10.99 -0.78 -15.27
N GLN A 279 9.78 -0.62 -14.69
CA GLN A 279 9.59 -0.36 -13.28
C GLN A 279 8.33 -1.05 -12.75
N THR A 280 8.39 -1.60 -11.56
CA THR A 280 7.18 -2.06 -10.83
C THR A 280 7.43 -2.05 -9.32
N VAL A 281 6.34 -2.04 -8.54
CA VAL A 281 6.38 -2.24 -7.09
C VAL A 281 5.50 -3.43 -6.74
N VAL A 282 6.08 -4.37 -6.00
CA VAL A 282 5.48 -5.65 -5.64
C VAL A 282 5.47 -5.83 -4.12
N VAL A 283 4.96 -6.97 -3.66
CA VAL A 283 4.96 -7.40 -2.26
C VAL A 283 5.92 -8.57 -2.05
N PRO A 284 6.40 -8.86 -0.82
CA PRO A 284 7.41 -9.90 -0.58
C PRO A 284 7.11 -11.28 -1.16
N PRO A 285 5.88 -11.80 -1.20
CA PRO A 285 5.58 -13.07 -1.86
C PRO A 285 5.92 -13.08 -3.36
N ILE A 286 5.77 -11.95 -4.05
CA ILE A 286 6.14 -11.82 -5.47
C ILE A 286 7.67 -11.81 -5.62
N VAL A 287 8.38 -11.11 -4.73
CA VAL A 287 9.85 -11.15 -4.68
C VAL A 287 10.35 -12.58 -4.48
N ALA A 288 9.72 -13.34 -3.58
CA ALA A 288 10.06 -14.75 -3.34
C ALA A 288 9.80 -15.62 -4.58
N ALA A 289 8.69 -15.38 -5.30
CA ALA A 289 8.41 -16.06 -6.56
C ALA A 289 9.48 -15.73 -7.61
N LEU A 290 9.83 -14.46 -7.79
CA LEU A 290 10.88 -14.05 -8.73
C LEU A 290 12.27 -14.63 -8.38
N ALA A 291 12.59 -14.73 -7.09
CA ALA A 291 13.85 -15.31 -6.64
C ALA A 291 13.93 -16.84 -6.86
N ARG A 292 12.79 -17.57 -6.83
CA ARG A 292 12.81 -19.04 -6.72
C ARG A 292 12.09 -19.79 -7.84
N HIS A 293 11.08 -19.18 -8.49
CA HIS A 293 10.23 -19.91 -9.44
C HIS A 293 10.98 -20.24 -10.74
N PRO A 294 10.96 -21.51 -11.23
CA PRO A 294 11.71 -21.96 -12.40
C PRO A 294 11.43 -21.13 -13.66
N ALA A 295 10.18 -20.81 -13.93
CA ALA A 295 9.74 -20.07 -15.12
C ALA A 295 10.41 -18.70 -15.31
N VAL A 296 10.97 -18.09 -14.26
CA VAL A 296 11.65 -16.78 -14.39
C VAL A 296 12.75 -16.80 -15.44
N SER A 297 13.44 -17.92 -15.60
CA SER A 297 14.52 -18.08 -16.59
C SER A 297 14.02 -18.27 -18.03
N GLU A 298 12.72 -18.39 -18.25
CA GLU A 298 12.10 -18.57 -19.58
C GLU A 298 11.68 -17.24 -20.21
N TYR A 299 11.79 -16.12 -19.46
CA TYR A 299 11.34 -14.80 -19.90
C TYR A 299 12.50 -13.80 -19.96
N ASP A 300 12.42 -12.88 -20.92
CA ASP A 300 13.34 -11.75 -21.03
C ASP A 300 12.91 -10.61 -20.10
N LEU A 301 13.65 -10.44 -19.01
CA LEU A 301 13.43 -9.38 -18.03
C LEU A 301 14.42 -8.22 -18.17
N SER A 302 15.21 -8.18 -19.24
CA SER A 302 16.29 -7.21 -19.45
C SER A 302 15.84 -5.75 -19.56
N SER A 303 14.54 -5.51 -19.75
CA SER A 303 13.96 -4.16 -19.74
C SER A 303 13.77 -3.59 -18.35
N LEU A 304 13.79 -4.42 -17.29
CA LEU A 304 13.64 -3.95 -15.91
C LEU A 304 14.83 -3.12 -15.47
N GLU A 305 14.60 -1.88 -15.10
CA GLU A 305 15.57 -0.97 -14.53
C GLU A 305 15.64 -1.10 -13.01
N TRP A 306 14.49 -1.31 -12.36
CA TRP A 306 14.41 -1.58 -10.93
C TRP A 306 13.07 -2.22 -10.54
N LEU A 307 13.07 -2.90 -9.40
CA LEU A 307 11.89 -3.49 -8.77
C LEU A 307 11.78 -2.98 -7.32
N GLY A 308 10.67 -2.32 -6.99
CA GLY A 308 10.35 -1.93 -5.62
C GLY A 308 9.62 -3.02 -4.86
N CYS A 309 9.82 -3.09 -3.55
CA CYS A 309 9.04 -3.91 -2.64
C CYS A 309 8.47 -3.06 -1.49
N GLY A 310 7.21 -3.29 -1.14
CA GLY A 310 6.56 -2.56 -0.06
C GLY A 310 5.46 -3.36 0.62
N ALA A 311 4.68 -2.67 1.46
CA ALA A 311 3.55 -3.18 2.24
C ALA A 311 3.90 -4.16 3.38
N ALA A 312 5.03 -4.87 3.33
CA ALA A 312 5.53 -5.73 4.40
C ALA A 312 7.07 -5.79 4.37
N PRO A 313 7.73 -6.16 5.47
CA PRO A 313 9.18 -6.32 5.52
C PRO A 313 9.68 -7.36 4.52
N LEU A 314 10.83 -7.07 3.88
CA LEU A 314 11.52 -7.99 2.97
C LEU A 314 12.87 -8.35 3.58
N ASP A 315 13.15 -9.64 3.68
CA ASP A 315 14.45 -10.16 4.13
C ASP A 315 15.57 -9.73 3.17
N ALA A 316 16.72 -9.31 3.73
CA ALA A 316 17.85 -8.82 2.94
C ALA A 316 18.45 -9.90 2.02
N GLY A 317 18.49 -11.16 2.46
CA GLY A 317 18.98 -12.28 1.65
C GLY A 317 18.06 -12.58 0.48
N LEU A 318 16.75 -12.57 0.71
CA LEU A 318 15.74 -12.74 -0.35
C LEU A 318 15.77 -11.57 -1.34
N GLN A 319 15.95 -10.35 -0.84
CA GLN A 319 16.11 -9.14 -1.66
C GLN A 319 17.28 -9.28 -2.63
N GLN A 320 18.44 -9.67 -2.12
CA GLN A 320 19.66 -9.85 -2.90
C GLN A 320 19.53 -11.00 -3.91
N ALA A 321 19.02 -12.16 -3.48
CA ALA A 321 18.81 -13.31 -4.37
C ALA A 321 17.86 -13.00 -5.54
N CYS A 322 16.82 -12.20 -5.29
CA CYS A 322 15.93 -11.73 -6.34
C CYS A 322 16.67 -10.79 -7.31
N ALA A 323 17.38 -9.79 -6.79
CA ALA A 323 18.12 -8.82 -7.61
C ALA A 323 19.14 -9.50 -8.52
N GLU A 324 19.92 -10.45 -7.99
CA GLU A 324 20.88 -11.25 -8.76
C GLU A 324 20.20 -12.04 -9.89
N ARG A 325 19.03 -12.61 -9.60
CA ARG A 325 18.30 -13.44 -10.57
C ARG A 325 17.64 -12.66 -11.69
N ILE A 326 17.00 -11.52 -11.37
CA ILE A 326 16.29 -10.70 -12.37
C ILE A 326 17.20 -9.68 -13.06
N GLY A 327 18.43 -9.51 -12.58
CA GLY A 327 19.44 -8.65 -13.19
C GLY A 327 19.24 -7.15 -12.98
N CYS A 328 18.37 -6.74 -12.02
CA CYS A 328 18.18 -5.33 -11.70
C CYS A 328 18.08 -5.09 -10.17
N PRO A 329 18.29 -3.85 -9.69
CA PRO A 329 18.16 -3.54 -8.28
C PRO A 329 16.75 -3.84 -7.74
N VAL A 330 16.70 -4.42 -6.53
CA VAL A 330 15.47 -4.62 -5.77
C VAL A 330 15.55 -3.77 -4.50
N GLY A 331 14.73 -2.72 -4.42
CA GLY A 331 14.71 -1.79 -3.28
C GLY A 331 13.45 -1.94 -2.44
N GLN A 332 13.54 -1.60 -1.14
CA GLN A 332 12.36 -1.49 -0.30
C GLN A 332 11.91 -0.04 -0.13
N GLY A 333 10.59 0.16 0.02
CA GLY A 333 10.01 1.40 0.48
C GLY A 333 9.14 1.17 1.71
N TYR A 334 9.02 2.18 2.54
CA TYR A 334 8.13 2.19 3.69
C TYR A 334 7.08 3.27 3.55
N GLY A 335 5.86 2.95 4.00
CA GLY A 335 4.75 3.87 4.06
C GLY A 335 3.50 3.24 4.64
N MET A 336 2.51 4.07 4.82
CA MET A 336 1.20 3.67 5.32
C MET A 336 0.11 4.57 4.74
N THR A 337 -1.14 4.12 4.80
CA THR A 337 -2.28 4.88 4.26
C THR A 337 -2.41 6.25 4.91
N GLU A 338 -2.11 6.35 6.19
CA GLU A 338 -2.22 7.56 7.01
C GLU A 338 -1.18 8.66 6.66
N VAL A 339 -0.13 8.32 5.92
CA VAL A 339 0.81 9.29 5.28
C VAL A 339 0.63 9.34 3.77
N THR A 340 -0.57 8.98 3.31
CA THR A 340 -1.01 8.87 1.91
C THR A 340 -0.51 7.60 1.23
N ALA A 341 0.81 7.36 1.19
CA ALA A 341 1.39 6.14 0.65
C ALA A 341 2.85 5.98 1.13
N GLY A 342 3.82 6.57 0.42
CA GLY A 342 5.23 6.50 0.76
C GLY A 342 5.63 7.47 1.86
N LEU A 343 6.58 7.07 2.71
CA LEU A 343 7.26 7.92 3.68
C LEU A 343 8.78 7.86 3.50
N ALA A 344 9.29 6.70 3.14
CA ALA A 344 10.69 6.50 2.81
C ALA A 344 10.82 5.63 1.55
N LEU A 345 11.75 6.00 0.69
CA LEU A 345 12.06 5.29 -0.55
C LEU A 345 13.58 5.24 -0.74
N TRP A 346 14.01 4.25 -1.48
CA TRP A 346 15.37 4.18 -1.97
C TRP A 346 15.57 5.23 -3.08
N PRO A 347 16.52 6.19 -2.92
CA PRO A 347 16.76 7.21 -3.94
C PRO A 347 17.47 6.64 -5.15
N GLU A 348 17.02 7.02 -6.35
CA GLU A 348 17.65 6.61 -7.59
C GLU A 348 19.15 6.97 -7.61
N GLY A 349 19.99 6.09 -8.13
CA GLY A 349 21.44 6.30 -8.28
C GLY A 349 22.27 6.15 -6.99
N THR A 350 21.65 5.91 -5.82
CA THR A 350 22.41 5.81 -4.55
C THR A 350 22.82 4.38 -4.16
N GLY A 351 22.42 3.38 -4.93
CA GLY A 351 22.57 1.97 -4.54
C GLY A 351 21.55 1.54 -3.47
N VAL A 352 21.23 0.27 -3.45
CA VAL A 352 20.30 -0.30 -2.49
C VAL A 352 21.06 -0.80 -1.27
N VAL A 353 20.63 -0.35 -0.07
CA VAL A 353 21.12 -0.89 1.20
C VAL A 353 20.24 -2.07 1.60
N PRO A 354 20.76 -3.31 1.65
CA PRO A 354 19.94 -4.49 1.97
C PRO A 354 19.23 -4.38 3.32
N GLY A 355 17.93 -4.69 3.33
CA GLY A 355 17.08 -4.60 4.51
C GLY A 355 16.65 -3.18 4.90
N SER A 356 17.19 -2.13 4.26
CA SER A 356 16.72 -0.75 4.45
C SER A 356 15.44 -0.50 3.69
N SER A 357 14.55 0.30 4.26
CA SER A 357 13.36 0.86 3.60
C SER A 357 13.63 2.19 2.88
N GLY A 358 14.91 2.54 2.70
CA GLY A 358 15.33 3.76 2.04
C GLY A 358 15.41 4.96 2.97
N ARG A 359 15.29 6.16 2.41
CA ARG A 359 15.44 7.45 3.10
C ARG A 359 14.15 8.24 3.09
N LEU A 360 13.99 9.12 4.08
CA LEU A 360 12.79 9.96 4.23
C LEU A 360 12.53 10.79 2.98
N LEU A 361 11.27 10.85 2.56
CA LEU A 361 10.81 11.68 1.46
C LEU A 361 11.00 13.18 1.77
N PRO A 362 11.14 14.06 0.74
CA PRO A 362 11.26 15.52 0.90
C PRO A 362 10.22 16.09 1.85
N GLY A 363 10.63 16.96 2.79
CA GLY A 363 9.76 17.57 3.79
C GLY A 363 9.30 16.66 4.93
N ALA A 364 9.63 15.36 4.90
CA ALA A 364 9.34 14.47 6.02
C ALA A 364 10.35 14.63 7.15
N ARG A 365 9.86 14.47 8.39
CA ARG A 365 10.64 14.49 9.62
C ARG A 365 10.27 13.29 10.47
N ALA A 366 11.24 12.73 11.20
CA ALA A 366 11.05 11.58 12.06
C ALA A 366 11.68 11.76 13.44
N ARG A 367 11.14 11.02 14.38
CA ARG A 367 11.72 10.76 15.71
C ARG A 367 11.65 9.27 15.97
N ILE A 368 12.61 8.75 16.70
CA ILE A 368 12.55 7.38 17.25
C ILE A 368 12.32 7.52 18.74
N VAL A 369 11.23 6.93 19.21
CA VAL A 369 10.66 7.17 20.54
C VAL A 369 10.51 5.84 21.26
N GLU A 370 10.91 5.81 22.54
CA GLU A 370 10.69 4.65 23.40
C GLU A 370 9.18 4.48 23.67
N PRO A 371 8.57 3.30 23.35
CA PRO A 371 7.12 3.16 23.31
C PRO A 371 6.38 3.36 24.63
N GLU A 372 7.03 3.05 25.79
CA GLU A 372 6.38 3.12 27.11
C GLU A 372 6.53 4.50 27.77
N ARG A 373 7.66 5.17 27.56
CA ARG A 373 8.00 6.45 28.19
C ARG A 373 7.75 7.65 27.30
N HIS A 374 7.56 7.42 25.99
CA HIS A 374 7.42 8.45 24.96
C HIS A 374 8.61 9.43 24.93
N ALA A 375 9.79 8.94 25.30
CA ALA A 375 11.03 9.69 25.26
C ALA A 375 11.85 9.35 24.02
N ASP A 376 12.53 10.34 23.44
CA ASP A 376 13.44 10.08 22.33
C ASP A 376 14.56 9.14 22.75
N VAL A 377 14.91 8.19 21.88
CA VAL A 377 16.05 7.28 22.07
C VAL A 377 17.33 7.87 21.48
N ALA A 378 18.49 7.33 21.85
CA ALA A 378 19.76 7.79 21.30
C ALA A 378 19.88 7.46 19.79
N PRO A 379 20.67 8.22 19.00
CA PRO A 379 20.87 7.96 17.58
C PRO A 379 21.35 6.55 17.33
N GLY A 380 20.68 5.84 16.38
CA GLY A 380 20.97 4.46 16.04
C GLY A 380 20.25 3.40 16.89
N GLU A 381 19.66 3.80 18.01
CA GLU A 381 18.83 2.92 18.82
C GLU A 381 17.45 2.69 18.17
N THR A 382 16.78 1.63 18.61
CA THR A 382 15.48 1.19 18.10
C THR A 382 14.35 1.69 18.99
N GLY A 383 13.27 2.19 18.39
CA GLY A 383 12.05 2.62 19.09
C GLY A 383 10.89 2.78 18.11
N GLU A 384 9.76 3.29 18.57
CA GLU A 384 8.62 3.61 17.72
C GLU A 384 8.95 4.79 16.80
N LEU A 385 8.63 4.64 15.52
CA LEU A 385 8.78 5.69 14.54
C LEU A 385 7.61 6.68 14.65
N TRP A 386 7.91 7.93 14.99
CA TRP A 386 6.97 9.04 14.92
C TRP A 386 7.36 9.94 13.76
N VAL A 387 6.37 10.41 12.99
CA VAL A 387 6.64 11.13 11.75
C VAL A 387 5.77 12.38 11.59
N ARG A 388 6.32 13.38 10.91
CA ARG A 388 5.61 14.51 10.34
C ARG A 388 5.91 14.57 8.85
N THR A 389 4.87 14.69 8.04
CA THR A 389 5.00 14.84 6.59
C THR A 389 3.89 15.74 6.06
N PRO A 390 4.15 16.56 5.03
CA PRO A 390 3.10 17.37 4.42
C PRO A 390 2.05 16.55 3.67
N SER A 391 2.27 15.25 3.48
CA SER A 391 1.32 14.29 2.88
C SER A 391 0.54 13.47 3.92
N VAL A 392 0.47 13.90 5.17
CA VAL A 392 -0.31 13.23 6.22
C VAL A 392 -1.82 13.34 5.93
N MET A 393 -2.59 12.36 6.36
CA MET A 393 -4.06 12.33 6.27
C MET A 393 -4.71 13.49 7.04
N ASP A 394 -5.91 13.87 6.64
CA ASP A 394 -6.74 14.81 7.41
C ASP A 394 -7.35 14.16 8.66
N GLY A 395 -7.36 12.83 8.74
CA GLY A 395 -7.85 12.03 9.85
C GLY A 395 -8.64 10.80 9.40
N TYR A 396 -9.28 10.14 10.37
CA TYR A 396 -10.19 9.03 10.09
C TYR A 396 -11.64 9.51 10.01
N LEU A 397 -12.34 9.09 8.96
CA LEU A 397 -13.73 9.45 8.71
C LEU A 397 -14.62 9.13 9.92
N GLY A 398 -15.34 10.15 10.41
CA GLY A 398 -16.27 9.99 11.54
C GLY A 398 -15.63 9.53 12.86
N ASN A 399 -14.29 9.51 12.97
CA ASN A 399 -13.60 8.97 14.16
C ASN A 399 -12.50 9.92 14.69
N PRO A 400 -12.89 11.07 15.27
CA PRO A 400 -11.92 12.04 15.80
C PRO A 400 -11.08 11.47 16.96
N ALA A 401 -11.62 10.53 17.74
CA ALA A 401 -10.87 9.89 18.82
C ALA A 401 -9.71 9.04 18.29
N ALA A 402 -9.93 8.25 17.24
CA ALA A 402 -8.86 7.49 16.58
C ALA A 402 -7.86 8.43 15.90
N THR A 403 -8.30 9.54 15.34
CA THR A 403 -7.42 10.56 14.75
C THR A 403 -6.49 11.14 15.80
N ALA A 404 -7.03 11.59 16.95
CA ALA A 404 -6.24 12.15 18.06
C ALA A 404 -5.30 11.12 18.72
N ALA A 405 -5.66 9.84 18.69
CA ALA A 405 -4.78 8.76 19.16
C ALA A 405 -3.66 8.40 18.17
N THR A 406 -3.76 8.83 16.90
CA THR A 406 -2.78 8.55 15.86
C THR A 406 -1.90 9.77 15.55
N ILE A 407 -2.48 10.98 15.58
CA ILE A 407 -1.77 12.23 15.37
C ILE A 407 -1.91 13.06 16.65
N ASP A 408 -0.80 13.33 17.31
CA ASP A 408 -0.79 14.10 18.56
C ASP A 408 -1.01 15.61 18.35
N SER A 409 -1.14 16.34 19.46
CA SER A 409 -1.35 17.80 19.43
C SER A 409 -0.17 18.60 18.85
N GLU A 410 1.01 18.01 18.76
CA GLU A 410 2.17 18.61 18.11
C GLU A 410 2.24 18.26 16.61
N GLY A 411 1.34 17.41 16.08
CA GLY A 411 1.29 16.97 14.69
C GLY A 411 2.22 15.81 14.37
N TRP A 412 2.72 15.07 15.36
CA TRP A 412 3.42 13.81 15.13
C TRP A 412 2.42 12.68 14.93
N LEU A 413 2.58 11.94 13.82
CA LEU A 413 1.85 10.71 13.59
C LEU A 413 2.64 9.56 14.21
N HIS A 414 2.01 8.85 15.15
CA HIS A 414 2.51 7.64 15.79
C HIS A 414 2.24 6.45 14.86
N THR A 415 3.30 5.91 14.24
CA THR A 415 3.11 4.88 13.20
C THR A 415 2.73 3.52 13.78
N GLY A 416 3.07 3.28 15.04
CA GLY A 416 2.99 1.97 15.66
C GLY A 416 4.01 0.97 15.11
N ASP A 417 4.96 1.41 14.30
CA ASP A 417 6.03 0.59 13.74
C ASP A 417 7.35 0.87 14.48
N ILE A 418 8.10 -0.18 14.78
CA ILE A 418 9.41 -0.11 15.41
C ILE A 418 10.48 0.06 14.34
N ALA A 419 11.34 1.05 14.54
CA ALA A 419 12.34 1.42 13.55
C ALA A 419 13.63 1.94 14.17
N ARG A 420 14.66 2.06 13.35
CA ARG A 420 15.89 2.79 13.62
C ARG A 420 16.41 3.44 12.35
N PHE A 421 17.26 4.44 12.49
CA PHE A 421 18.02 5.00 11.38
C PHE A 421 19.49 4.60 11.48
N SER A 422 20.14 4.37 10.32
CA SER A 422 21.60 4.28 10.25
C SER A 422 22.22 5.68 10.38
N ALA A 423 23.54 5.73 10.54
CA ALA A 423 24.29 6.99 10.53
C ALA A 423 24.17 7.74 9.18
N ASP A 424 23.94 7.03 8.10
CA ASP A 424 23.76 7.58 6.74
C ASP A 424 22.32 8.01 6.45
N GLY A 425 21.40 7.85 7.42
CA GLY A 425 19.99 8.25 7.30
C GLY A 425 19.07 7.21 6.62
N ASP A 426 19.52 5.97 6.47
CA ASP A 426 18.68 4.89 5.97
C ASP A 426 17.77 4.37 7.07
N LEU A 427 16.48 4.24 6.75
CA LEU A 427 15.43 3.75 7.65
C LEU A 427 15.34 2.22 7.62
N PHE A 428 15.33 1.60 8.79
CA PHE A 428 15.09 0.18 8.98
C PHE A 428 13.85 -0.03 9.82
N ILE A 429 12.84 -0.68 9.25
CA ILE A 429 11.64 -1.12 9.98
C ILE A 429 11.87 -2.53 10.49
N THR A 430 11.72 -2.73 11.79
CA THR A 430 11.99 -4.02 12.43
C THR A 430 10.72 -4.79 12.76
N ASP A 431 9.68 -4.12 13.26
CA ASP A 431 8.39 -4.76 13.60
C ASP A 431 7.29 -3.74 13.89
N ARG A 432 6.18 -4.19 14.49
CA ARG A 432 5.10 -3.37 15.03
C ARG A 432 5.04 -3.41 16.54
N VAL A 433 4.80 -2.26 17.18
CA VAL A 433 4.65 -2.16 18.64
C VAL A 433 3.65 -3.18 19.20
N LYS A 434 2.51 -3.36 18.53
CA LYS A 434 1.44 -4.28 18.96
C LYS A 434 1.70 -5.76 18.64
N GLU A 435 2.70 -6.06 17.83
CA GLU A 435 3.06 -7.42 17.44
C GLU A 435 4.27 -7.92 18.21
N LEU A 436 4.96 -7.04 18.95
CA LEU A 436 6.09 -7.43 19.79
C LEU A 436 5.68 -8.45 20.86
N ILE A 437 6.44 -9.51 20.95
CA ILE A 437 6.26 -10.58 21.95
C ILE A 437 7.00 -10.18 23.22
N LYS A 438 6.32 -10.14 24.35
CA LYS A 438 6.88 -9.70 25.64
C LYS A 438 7.43 -10.89 26.43
N VAL A 439 8.71 -11.23 26.21
CA VAL A 439 9.39 -12.36 26.86
C VAL A 439 10.24 -11.86 28.03
N ASN A 440 9.86 -12.17 29.27
CA ASN A 440 10.58 -11.72 30.50
C ASN A 440 10.81 -10.19 30.54
N GLY A 441 9.86 -9.40 30.02
CA GLY A 441 9.98 -7.93 29.91
C GLY A 441 10.81 -7.45 28.72
N PHE A 442 11.43 -8.33 27.93
CA PHE A 442 12.09 -7.98 26.68
C PHE A 442 11.09 -8.01 25.52
N GLN A 443 11.26 -7.09 24.59
CA GLN A 443 10.47 -7.03 23.37
C GLN A 443 11.15 -7.85 22.28
N VAL A 444 10.44 -8.84 21.74
CA VAL A 444 10.92 -9.73 20.67
C VAL A 444 10.09 -9.46 19.42
N ALA A 445 10.75 -9.09 18.33
CA ALA A 445 10.13 -8.81 17.05
C ALA A 445 9.82 -10.12 16.30
N PRO A 446 8.55 -10.47 16.02
CA PRO A 446 8.22 -11.63 15.20
C PRO A 446 8.91 -11.64 13.85
N ALA A 447 8.99 -10.47 13.17
CA ALA A 447 9.59 -10.36 11.85
C ALA A 447 11.08 -10.74 11.83
N GLU A 448 11.83 -10.49 12.92
CA GLU A 448 13.22 -10.93 13.04
C GLU A 448 13.33 -12.46 13.02
N LEU A 449 12.44 -13.13 13.75
CA LEU A 449 12.40 -14.60 13.82
C LEU A 449 11.91 -15.23 12.52
N GLU A 450 10.94 -14.61 11.88
CA GLU A 450 10.41 -14.99 10.56
C GLU A 450 11.51 -14.90 9.50
N ALA A 451 12.31 -13.83 9.50
CA ALA A 451 13.44 -13.67 8.58
C ALA A 451 14.50 -14.76 8.80
N VAL A 452 14.85 -15.05 10.06
CA VAL A 452 15.78 -16.15 10.38
C VAL A 452 15.25 -17.49 9.89
N LEU A 453 13.97 -17.80 10.14
CA LEU A 453 13.33 -19.05 9.68
C LEU A 453 13.31 -19.14 8.14
N CYS A 454 12.95 -18.08 7.44
CA CYS A 454 12.93 -18.04 5.98
C CYS A 454 14.33 -18.17 5.34
N GLY A 455 15.39 -17.88 6.08
CA GLY A 455 16.78 -18.17 5.71
C GLY A 455 17.14 -19.68 5.71
N HIS A 456 16.30 -20.53 6.26
CA HIS A 456 16.53 -21.97 6.27
C HIS A 456 16.06 -22.61 4.95
N PRO A 457 16.87 -23.49 4.29
CA PRO A 457 16.57 -24.03 2.95
C PRO A 457 15.26 -24.84 2.86
N ARG A 458 14.77 -25.37 3.98
CA ARG A 458 13.51 -26.11 4.05
C ARG A 458 12.28 -25.25 4.29
N VAL A 459 12.42 -23.95 4.53
CA VAL A 459 11.32 -23.04 4.85
C VAL A 459 10.93 -22.22 3.63
N ALA A 460 9.68 -22.37 3.20
CA ALA A 460 9.09 -21.55 2.13
C ALA A 460 8.49 -20.25 2.66
N ALA A 461 7.81 -20.32 3.82
CA ALA A 461 7.26 -19.16 4.52
C ALA A 461 7.17 -19.46 6.03
N ALA A 462 7.22 -18.39 6.84
CA ALA A 462 7.05 -18.49 8.28
C ALA A 462 6.24 -17.32 8.82
N ALA A 463 5.54 -17.55 9.93
CA ALA A 463 4.91 -16.53 10.76
C ALA A 463 5.16 -16.85 12.24
N VAL A 464 5.44 -15.83 13.04
CA VAL A 464 5.68 -15.99 14.47
C VAL A 464 4.63 -15.22 15.25
N VAL A 465 4.06 -15.86 16.27
CA VAL A 465 3.02 -15.26 17.13
C VAL A 465 3.38 -15.43 18.61
N PRO A 466 2.92 -14.54 19.49
CA PRO A 466 3.01 -14.74 20.92
C PRO A 466 2.10 -15.89 21.38
N VAL A 467 2.60 -16.71 22.27
CA VAL A 467 1.78 -17.63 23.09
C VAL A 467 1.99 -17.31 24.57
N PRO A 468 0.93 -17.35 25.40
CA PRO A 468 1.06 -17.11 26.84
C PRO A 468 2.03 -18.10 27.49
N ASP A 469 2.86 -17.62 28.42
CA ASP A 469 3.75 -18.43 29.25
C ASP A 469 3.73 -17.93 30.71
N GLU A 470 3.47 -18.82 31.64
CA GLU A 470 3.31 -18.48 33.05
C GLU A 470 4.54 -17.83 33.69
N ARG A 471 5.75 -18.11 33.17
CA ARG A 471 7.01 -17.59 33.72
C ARG A 471 7.55 -16.40 32.95
N ALA A 472 7.44 -16.45 31.62
CA ALA A 472 8.03 -15.45 30.74
C ALA A 472 7.03 -14.36 30.33
N GLY A 473 5.74 -14.50 30.68
CA GLY A 473 4.64 -13.69 30.17
C GLY A 473 4.18 -14.21 28.80
N GLU A 474 5.04 -14.10 27.80
CA GLU A 474 4.79 -14.65 26.46
C GLU A 474 6.03 -15.38 25.94
N ARG A 475 5.85 -16.27 24.97
CA ARG A 475 6.91 -16.91 24.19
C ARG A 475 6.60 -16.92 22.70
N PRO A 476 7.64 -16.89 21.83
CA PRO A 476 7.46 -17.01 20.39
C PRO A 476 7.11 -18.43 19.97
N ARG A 477 6.03 -18.60 19.19
CA ARG A 477 5.64 -19.82 18.47
C ARG A 477 5.69 -19.56 16.98
N ALA A 478 6.28 -20.47 16.21
CA ALA A 478 6.41 -20.34 14.77
C ALA A 478 5.43 -21.24 14.03
N PHE A 479 4.74 -20.68 13.02
CA PHE A 479 4.02 -21.41 11.98
C PHE A 479 4.90 -21.45 10.73
N VAL A 480 5.12 -22.65 10.18
CA VAL A 480 6.09 -22.85 9.09
C VAL A 480 5.46 -23.60 7.93
N VAL A 481 5.61 -23.03 6.74
CA VAL A 481 5.36 -23.69 5.45
C VAL A 481 6.70 -24.24 4.96
N LEU A 482 6.77 -25.53 4.70
CA LEU A 482 7.98 -26.17 4.17
C LEU A 482 8.08 -26.00 2.66
N THR A 483 9.30 -26.04 2.14
CA THR A 483 9.56 -26.15 0.70
C THR A 483 9.03 -27.46 0.15
N GLU A 484 8.79 -27.52 -1.17
CA GLU A 484 8.28 -28.71 -1.86
C GLU A 484 9.17 -29.95 -1.56
N GLY A 485 8.53 -31.07 -1.18
CA GLY A 485 9.22 -32.27 -0.74
C GLY A 485 9.68 -32.27 0.71
N GLY A 486 9.48 -31.18 1.45
CA GLY A 486 9.75 -31.10 2.90
C GLY A 486 8.83 -32.03 3.69
N ARG A 487 9.37 -32.69 4.73
CA ARG A 487 8.58 -33.54 5.63
C ARG A 487 8.40 -32.87 6.98
N ALA A 488 7.14 -32.62 7.33
CA ALA A 488 6.77 -32.17 8.67
C ALA A 488 7.01 -33.27 9.71
N GLY A 489 7.49 -32.90 10.90
CA GLY A 489 7.69 -33.84 12.00
C GLY A 489 8.56 -33.27 13.11
N ALA A 490 8.61 -33.96 14.25
CA ALA A 490 9.33 -33.52 15.43
C ALA A 490 10.83 -33.27 15.17
N GLY A 491 11.46 -34.07 14.29
CA GLY A 491 12.86 -33.89 13.90
C GLY A 491 13.11 -32.60 13.15
N THR A 492 12.24 -32.27 12.18
CA THR A 492 12.30 -30.99 11.43
C THR A 492 11.99 -29.78 12.33
N ALA A 493 11.04 -29.92 13.25
CA ALA A 493 10.75 -28.88 14.24
C ALA A 493 11.96 -28.61 15.15
N ALA A 494 12.59 -29.65 15.68
CA ALA A 494 13.80 -29.52 16.51
C ALA A 494 14.96 -28.87 15.73
N GLU A 495 15.16 -29.25 14.47
CA GLU A 495 16.16 -28.65 13.58
C GLU A 495 15.93 -27.14 13.42
N LEU A 496 14.69 -26.70 13.14
CA LEU A 496 14.35 -25.29 12.97
C LEU A 496 14.50 -24.50 14.28
N ILE A 497 14.08 -25.07 15.42
CA ILE A 497 14.29 -24.47 16.74
C ILE A 497 15.79 -24.30 17.01
N GLY A 498 16.60 -25.32 16.75
CA GLY A 498 18.05 -25.24 16.86
C GLY A 498 18.67 -24.20 15.96
N TYR A 499 18.23 -24.15 14.70
CA TYR A 499 18.70 -23.17 13.72
C TYR A 499 18.45 -21.71 14.17
N VAL A 500 17.26 -21.43 14.70
CA VAL A 500 16.96 -20.11 15.27
C VAL A 500 17.77 -19.86 16.53
N ALA A 501 17.86 -20.85 17.43
CA ALA A 501 18.56 -20.71 18.72
C ALA A 501 20.05 -20.37 18.58
N GLU A 502 20.70 -20.77 17.50
CA GLU A 502 22.09 -20.43 17.19
C GLU A 502 22.28 -18.99 16.68
N ARG A 503 21.21 -18.34 16.22
CA ARG A 503 21.25 -17.05 15.50
C ARG A 503 20.65 -15.89 16.26
N VAL A 504 19.96 -16.17 17.37
CA VAL A 504 19.29 -15.13 18.17
C VAL A 504 19.63 -15.25 19.66
N ALA A 505 19.45 -14.15 20.38
CA ALA A 505 19.64 -14.11 21.85
C ALA A 505 18.69 -15.12 22.55
N PRO A 506 19.04 -15.66 23.72
CA PRO A 506 18.25 -16.67 24.41
C PRO A 506 16.78 -16.32 24.64
N TYR A 507 16.46 -15.08 24.93
CA TYR A 507 15.09 -14.63 25.16
C TYR A 507 14.26 -14.52 23.88
N LYS A 508 14.89 -14.52 22.70
CA LYS A 508 14.22 -14.47 21.38
C LYS A 508 13.93 -15.87 20.80
N ARG A 509 14.40 -16.95 21.44
CA ARG A 509 14.28 -18.29 20.89
C ARG A 509 12.84 -18.73 20.75
N ILE A 510 12.49 -19.30 19.59
CA ILE A 510 11.20 -19.97 19.42
C ILE A 510 11.18 -21.25 20.27
N THR A 511 10.03 -21.57 20.84
CA THR A 511 9.85 -22.73 21.70
C THR A 511 9.03 -23.83 21.03
N GLU A 512 8.29 -23.47 19.99
CA GLU A 512 7.35 -24.36 19.31
C GLU A 512 7.32 -24.06 17.82
N VAL A 513 7.24 -25.10 16.99
CA VAL A 513 7.05 -25.02 15.55
C VAL A 513 5.83 -25.84 15.17
N GLU A 514 4.87 -25.20 14.52
CA GLU A 514 3.72 -25.82 13.89
C GLU A 514 3.85 -25.74 12.36
N PHE A 515 3.59 -26.86 11.69
CA PHE A 515 3.63 -26.92 10.24
C PHE A 515 2.24 -26.68 9.66
N THR A 516 2.17 -25.83 8.64
CA THR A 516 0.92 -25.46 7.95
C THR A 516 1.13 -25.44 6.44
N ASP A 517 0.05 -25.61 5.69
CA ASP A 517 0.10 -25.57 4.21
C ASP A 517 0.22 -24.13 3.66
N SER A 518 -0.20 -23.13 4.44
CA SER A 518 -0.12 -21.72 4.04
C SER A 518 -0.09 -20.77 5.25
N ILE A 519 0.56 -19.62 5.08
CA ILE A 519 0.45 -18.50 6.04
C ILE A 519 -0.66 -17.58 5.57
N PRO A 520 -1.66 -17.27 6.42
CA PRO A 520 -2.72 -16.33 6.06
C PRO A 520 -2.16 -14.92 5.88
N VAL A 521 -2.41 -14.35 4.70
CA VAL A 521 -1.97 -12.99 4.36
C VAL A 521 -3.14 -12.14 3.87
N SER A 522 -3.06 -10.82 4.07
CA SER A 522 -4.00 -9.87 3.48
C SER A 522 -3.74 -9.75 1.97
N PRO A 523 -4.66 -9.15 1.19
CA PRO A 523 -4.43 -8.85 -0.23
C PRO A 523 -3.20 -7.96 -0.49
N SER A 524 -2.76 -7.19 0.51
CA SER A 524 -1.52 -6.42 0.47
C SER A 524 -0.27 -7.19 0.93
N GLY A 525 -0.36 -8.52 1.13
CA GLY A 525 0.76 -9.37 1.52
C GLY A 525 1.14 -9.33 3.00
N LYS A 526 0.38 -8.66 3.88
CA LYS A 526 0.64 -8.63 5.33
C LYS A 526 0.16 -9.92 5.99
N ILE A 527 0.99 -10.51 6.85
CA ILE A 527 0.62 -11.69 7.65
C ILE A 527 -0.55 -11.34 8.58
N LEU A 528 -1.60 -12.16 8.55
CA LEU A 528 -2.79 -12.03 9.40
C LEU A 528 -2.59 -12.85 10.69
N ARG A 529 -1.64 -12.43 11.54
CA ARG A 529 -1.24 -13.16 12.76
C ARG A 529 -2.40 -13.45 13.70
N ARG A 530 -3.45 -12.62 13.69
CA ARG A 530 -4.65 -12.88 14.49
C ARG A 530 -5.28 -14.25 14.18
N LEU A 531 -5.31 -14.65 12.90
CA LEU A 531 -5.88 -15.94 12.49
C LEU A 531 -5.01 -17.14 12.93
N LEU A 532 -3.73 -16.90 13.23
CA LEU A 532 -2.81 -17.91 13.73
C LEU A 532 -2.77 -17.98 15.27
N ARG A 533 -3.22 -16.94 15.99
CA ARG A 533 -3.28 -16.94 17.45
C ARG A 533 -4.47 -17.76 17.98
N ASP A 534 -5.54 -17.81 17.19
CA ASP A 534 -6.80 -18.48 17.56
C ASP A 534 -6.83 -19.96 17.10
N SER A 535 -5.76 -20.47 16.46
CA SER A 535 -5.62 -21.85 15.95
C SER A 535 -4.97 -22.80 16.95
#